data_6fe08e1f1b2f65bdbfae2b0f659a90e2
#
_entry.id   6fe08e1f1b2f65bdbfae2b0f659a90e2
#
_cell.length_a   1.000
_cell.length_b   1.000
_cell.length_c   1.000
_cell.angle_alpha   90.00
_cell.angle_beta   90.00
_cell.angle_gamma   90.00
#
_symmetry.space_group_name_H-M   'P 1'
#
loop_
_entity.id
_entity.type
_entity.pdbx_description
1 polymer ?
#
loop_
_entity_poly.entity_id
_entity_poly.type
_entity_poly.pdbx_seq_one_letter_code
_entity_poly.pdbx_strand_id
1 'polypeptide(L)'
;EISAWRVGDPLNERPHNIFQYLDNEKDKIRSTLAHEMGHQIHGQLFVQGRTAYLDPPMEQLITMLHRKLGKGRISPSLYADTNDHEWFAESFALYEFGRDDLIDPALAEVINMVKEKKSQREIYKFINEVNFN
;
A
#
# COMPACT_ATOMS: atom_id res chain seq x y z
N GLU A 1 -15.39 3.94 16.48
CA GLU A 1 -14.17 4.44 15.84
C GLU A 1 -13.31 3.27 15.36
N ILE A 2 -12.86 3.35 14.12
CA ILE A 2 -12.06 2.29 13.53
C ILE A 2 -10.58 2.60 13.73
N SER A 3 -9.88 1.67 14.37
CA SER A 3 -8.44 1.77 14.58
C SER A 3 -7.70 1.02 13.50
N ALA A 4 -6.46 1.40 13.24
CA ALA A 4 -5.62 0.69 12.29
C ALA A 4 -5.33 -0.72 12.81
N TRP A 5 -5.25 -1.66 11.89
CA TRP A 5 -5.01 -3.06 12.19
C TRP A 5 -3.59 -3.45 11.82
N ARG A 6 -2.97 -4.28 12.65
CA ARG A 6 -1.64 -4.82 12.35
C ARG A 6 -1.76 -6.30 12.02
N VAL A 7 -0.82 -6.78 11.23
CA VAL A 7 -0.71 -8.21 10.98
C VAL A 7 -0.47 -8.88 12.33
N GLY A 8 -1.29 -9.89 12.63
CA GLY A 8 -1.23 -10.56 13.93
C GLY A 8 -2.36 -10.21 14.86
N ASP A 9 -3.12 -9.14 14.55
CA ASP A 9 -4.32 -8.83 15.30
C ASP A 9 -5.38 -9.92 15.10
N PRO A 10 -6.36 -10.06 16.02
CA PRO A 10 -7.39 -11.08 15.86
C PRO A 10 -8.10 -10.97 14.51
N LEU A 11 -8.07 -12.06 13.75
CA LEU A 11 -8.60 -12.06 12.38
C LEU A 11 -10.11 -11.79 12.33
N ASN A 12 -10.84 -12.23 13.36
CA ASN A 12 -12.28 -12.06 13.39
C ASN A 12 -12.71 -10.61 13.62
N GLU A 13 -11.78 -9.72 13.97
CA GLU A 13 -12.08 -8.32 14.16
C GLU A 13 -11.76 -7.47 12.95
N ARG A 14 -11.10 -8.04 11.97
CA ARG A 14 -10.62 -7.31 10.80
C ARG A 14 -11.60 -7.47 9.64
N PRO A 15 -11.87 -6.39 8.89
CA PRO A 15 -12.75 -6.52 7.73
C PRO A 15 -12.10 -7.38 6.65
N HIS A 16 -12.95 -8.05 5.87
CA HIS A 16 -12.44 -8.88 4.79
C HIS A 16 -11.77 -8.04 3.71
N ASN A 17 -12.39 -6.91 3.36
CA ASN A 17 -11.84 -5.98 2.37
C ASN A 17 -12.22 -4.56 2.76
N ILE A 18 -11.72 -3.58 1.99
CA ILE A 18 -11.92 -2.17 2.33
C ILE A 18 -13.35 -1.69 2.10
N PHE A 19 -14.20 -2.45 1.42
CA PHE A 19 -15.59 -2.05 1.21
C PHE A 19 -16.33 -1.82 2.52
N GLN A 20 -15.92 -2.47 3.59
CA GLN A 20 -16.56 -2.31 4.89
C GLN A 20 -16.33 -0.94 5.52
N TYR A 21 -15.41 -0.16 4.97
CA TYR A 21 -15.18 1.22 5.41
C TYR A 21 -16.01 2.23 4.60
N LEU A 22 -16.74 1.76 3.60
CA LEU A 22 -17.46 2.63 2.66
C LEU A 22 -18.97 2.47 2.84
N ASP A 23 -19.67 3.60 2.77
CA ASP A 23 -21.08 3.63 3.14
C ASP A 23 -22.04 3.45 1.96
N ASN A 24 -21.59 3.69 0.72
CA ASN A 24 -22.50 3.66 -0.42
C ASN A 24 -21.87 3.00 -1.63
N GLU A 25 -22.73 2.61 -2.57
CA GLU A 25 -22.29 1.89 -3.76
C GLU A 25 -21.36 2.70 -4.65
N LYS A 26 -21.59 4.01 -4.74
CA LYS A 26 -20.75 4.87 -5.56
C LYS A 26 -19.31 4.85 -5.07
N ASP A 27 -19.13 4.94 -3.75
CA ASP A 27 -17.78 4.89 -3.18
C ASP A 27 -17.16 3.51 -3.33
N LYS A 28 -17.95 2.45 -3.29
CA LYS A 28 -17.43 1.10 -3.53
C LYS A 28 -16.92 0.95 -4.95
N ILE A 29 -17.64 1.51 -5.93
CA ILE A 29 -17.19 1.49 -7.32
C ILE A 29 -15.89 2.28 -7.46
N ARG A 30 -15.84 3.47 -6.86
CA ARG A 30 -14.63 4.30 -6.91
C ARG A 30 -13.44 3.59 -6.24
N SER A 31 -13.69 2.87 -5.15
CA SER A 31 -12.62 2.16 -4.47
C SER A 31 -12.11 1.00 -5.30
N THR A 32 -12.99 0.33 -6.04
CA THR A 32 -12.56 -0.73 -6.95
C THR A 32 -11.65 -0.17 -8.04
N LEU A 33 -12.01 0.98 -8.61
CA LEU A 33 -11.16 1.63 -9.61
C LEU A 33 -9.82 2.05 -9.01
N ALA A 34 -9.84 2.60 -7.81
CA ALA A 34 -8.61 3.01 -7.13
C ALA A 34 -7.73 1.80 -6.79
N HIS A 35 -8.34 0.70 -6.38
CA HIS A 35 -7.63 -0.54 -6.11
C HIS A 35 -6.92 -1.04 -7.37
N GLU A 36 -7.63 -1.05 -8.50
CA GLU A 36 -7.03 -1.46 -9.77
C GLU A 36 -5.91 -0.51 -10.20
N MET A 37 -6.09 0.79 -9.94
CA MET A 37 -5.03 1.77 -10.20
C MET A 37 -3.80 1.47 -9.36
N GLY A 38 -4.00 1.05 -8.11
CA GLY A 38 -2.89 0.65 -7.25
C GLY A 38 -2.10 -0.50 -7.83
N HIS A 39 -2.79 -1.52 -8.37
CA HIS A 39 -2.13 -2.64 -9.03
C HIS A 39 -1.33 -2.17 -10.24
N GLN A 40 -1.88 -1.24 -11.02
CA GLN A 40 -1.19 -0.72 -12.19
C GLN A 40 0.06 0.07 -11.80
N ILE A 41 -0.03 0.88 -10.77
CA ILE A 41 1.13 1.62 -10.28
C ILE A 41 2.21 0.66 -9.80
N HIS A 42 1.80 -0.38 -9.06
CA HIS A 42 2.72 -1.37 -8.51
C HIS A 42 3.52 -2.07 -9.60
N GLY A 43 2.86 -2.44 -10.70
CA GLY A 43 3.50 -3.19 -11.78
C GLY A 43 4.03 -2.35 -12.94
N GLN A 44 3.47 -1.16 -13.13
CA GLN A 44 3.66 -0.39 -14.36
C GLN A 44 5.10 0.05 -14.60
N LEU A 45 5.79 0.43 -13.56
CA LEU A 45 7.13 1.00 -13.70
C LEU A 45 8.17 -0.04 -14.04
N PHE A 46 7.79 -1.30 -13.95
CA PHE A 46 8.65 -2.41 -14.30
C PHE A 46 9.00 -2.41 -15.79
N VAL A 47 8.11 -1.92 -16.65
CA VAL A 47 8.27 -2.05 -18.09
C VAL A 47 8.87 -0.83 -18.79
N GLN A 48 9.38 0.13 -18.07
CA GLN A 48 9.83 1.38 -18.70
C GLN A 48 11.33 1.41 -19.01
N GLY A 49 11.93 0.26 -19.23
CA GLY A 49 13.28 0.18 -19.79
C GLY A 49 14.40 0.80 -18.99
N ARG A 50 14.19 1.06 -17.72
CA ARG A 50 15.23 1.62 -16.88
C ARG A 50 16.13 0.55 -16.31
N THR A 51 17.30 0.96 -15.86
CA THR A 51 18.25 0.04 -15.25
C THR A 51 17.82 -0.25 -13.81
N ALA A 52 17.48 -1.50 -13.54
CA ALA A 52 16.89 -1.90 -12.25
C ALA A 52 17.85 -1.67 -11.07
N TYR A 53 19.15 -1.69 -11.31
CA TYR A 53 20.10 -1.47 -10.23
C TYR A 53 20.23 0.00 -9.84
N LEU A 54 19.85 0.90 -10.74
CA LEU A 54 19.86 2.34 -10.47
C LEU A 54 18.49 2.85 -10.03
N ASP A 55 17.44 2.31 -10.68
CA ASP A 55 16.07 2.74 -10.42
C ASP A 55 15.23 1.49 -10.24
N PRO A 56 15.19 0.91 -9.02
CA PRO A 56 14.41 -0.31 -8.80
C PRO A 56 12.95 -0.11 -9.18
N PRO A 57 12.34 -1.11 -9.82
CA PRO A 57 10.92 -1.00 -10.19
C PRO A 57 10.04 -0.95 -8.94
N MET A 58 8.86 -0.36 -9.11
CA MET A 58 7.95 -0.18 -8.00
C MET A 58 7.58 -1.50 -7.33
N GLU A 59 7.43 -2.56 -8.13
CA GLU A 59 7.14 -3.89 -7.58
C GLU A 59 8.20 -4.33 -6.58
N GLN A 60 9.46 -4.13 -6.92
CA GLN A 60 10.56 -4.49 -6.03
C GLN A 60 10.56 -3.63 -4.77
N LEU A 61 10.28 -2.34 -4.92
CA LEU A 61 10.27 -1.41 -3.79
C LEU A 61 9.16 -1.79 -2.80
N ILE A 62 7.98 -2.12 -3.28
CA ILE A 62 6.88 -2.51 -2.40
C ILE A 62 7.19 -3.83 -1.70
N THR A 63 7.79 -4.79 -2.42
CA THR A 63 8.20 -6.05 -1.80
C THR A 63 9.22 -5.82 -0.70
N MET A 64 10.19 -4.94 -0.94
CA MET A 64 11.19 -4.59 0.07
C MET A 64 10.54 -3.98 1.30
N LEU A 65 9.63 -3.04 1.11
CA LEU A 65 8.95 -2.40 2.22
C LEU A 65 8.11 -3.40 3.00
N HIS A 66 7.38 -4.24 2.30
CA HIS A 66 6.53 -5.27 2.90
C HIS A 66 7.37 -6.20 3.80
N ARG A 67 8.50 -6.64 3.31
CA ARG A 67 9.40 -7.50 4.08
C ARG A 67 9.99 -6.79 5.29
N LYS A 68 10.39 -5.54 5.10
CA LYS A 68 11.05 -4.78 6.16
C LYS A 68 10.10 -4.50 7.31
N LEU A 69 8.84 -4.21 7.01
CA LEU A 69 7.83 -3.97 8.03
C LEU A 69 7.44 -5.26 8.75
N GLY A 70 7.45 -6.38 8.02
CA GLY A 70 7.17 -7.68 8.62
C GLY A 70 5.79 -7.78 9.23
N LYS A 71 5.68 -8.57 10.30
CA LYS A 71 4.40 -8.83 10.94
C LYS A 71 3.85 -7.63 11.70
N GLY A 72 4.67 -6.64 11.97
CA GLY A 72 4.22 -5.43 12.66
C GLY A 72 3.56 -4.41 11.76
N ARG A 73 3.52 -4.68 10.45
CA ARG A 73 2.96 -3.71 9.51
C ARG A 73 1.45 -3.56 9.71
N ILE A 74 0.98 -2.38 9.42
CA ILE A 74 -0.45 -2.10 9.46
C ILE A 74 -1.06 -2.55 8.15
N SER A 75 -2.13 -3.34 8.24
CA SER A 75 -2.83 -3.90 7.09
C SER A 75 -4.32 -3.63 7.24
N PRO A 76 -4.96 -3.02 6.24
CA PRO A 76 -6.34 -2.56 6.40
C PRO A 76 -7.40 -3.66 6.35
N SER A 77 -7.07 -4.83 5.81
CA SER A 77 -8.09 -5.87 5.63
C SER A 77 -7.43 -7.24 5.54
N LEU A 78 -8.25 -8.28 5.66
CA LEU A 78 -7.77 -9.65 5.49
C LEU A 78 -7.32 -9.88 4.05
N TYR A 79 -8.00 -9.25 3.10
CA TYR A 79 -7.63 -9.37 1.70
C TYR A 79 -6.24 -8.78 1.45
N ALA A 80 -5.93 -7.68 2.12
CA ALA A 80 -4.61 -7.06 2.01
C ALA A 80 -3.49 -7.96 2.54
N ASP A 81 -3.82 -8.92 3.40
CA ASP A 81 -2.81 -9.83 3.94
C ASP A 81 -2.43 -10.95 2.98
N THR A 82 -3.16 -11.13 1.87
CA THR A 82 -2.90 -12.25 0.97
C THR A 82 -1.53 -12.16 0.29
N ASN A 83 -1.11 -10.95 -0.07
CA ASN A 83 0.23 -10.73 -0.63
C ASN A 83 0.52 -9.23 -0.68
N ASP A 84 1.74 -8.88 -1.08
CA ASP A 84 2.15 -7.48 -1.11
C ASP A 84 1.43 -6.68 -2.20
N HIS A 85 1.01 -7.31 -3.28
CA HIS A 85 0.23 -6.63 -4.32
C HIS A 85 -1.11 -6.16 -3.79
N GLU A 86 -1.81 -7.02 -3.05
CA GLU A 86 -3.10 -6.65 -2.48
C GLU A 86 -2.94 -5.66 -1.34
N TRP A 87 -1.89 -5.82 -0.55
CA TRP A 87 -1.58 -4.88 0.52
C TRP A 87 -1.41 -3.46 -0.03
N PHE A 88 -0.64 -3.33 -1.10
CA PHE A 88 -0.45 -2.02 -1.73
C PHE A 88 -1.75 -1.49 -2.33
N ALA A 89 -2.47 -2.33 -3.08
CA ALA A 89 -3.67 -1.89 -3.79
C ALA A 89 -4.79 -1.47 -2.84
N GLU A 90 -5.02 -2.25 -1.77
CA GLU A 90 -6.04 -1.89 -0.77
C GLU A 90 -5.65 -0.61 -0.05
N SER A 91 -4.37 -0.47 0.29
CA SER A 91 -3.89 0.74 0.96
C SER A 91 -3.96 1.96 0.04
N PHE A 92 -3.60 1.79 -1.23
CA PHE A 92 -3.69 2.87 -2.19
C PHE A 92 -5.13 3.37 -2.33
N ALA A 93 -6.09 2.45 -2.39
CA ALA A 93 -7.49 2.82 -2.49
C ALA A 93 -7.94 3.61 -1.27
N LEU A 94 -7.55 3.18 -0.07
CA LEU A 94 -7.89 3.92 1.14
C LEU A 94 -7.23 5.30 1.17
N TYR A 95 -6.01 5.39 0.68
CA TYR A 95 -5.33 6.68 0.58
C TYR A 95 -6.14 7.66 -0.27
N GLU A 96 -6.70 7.17 -1.38
CA GLU A 96 -7.50 8.01 -2.28
C GLU A 96 -8.79 8.51 -1.62
N PHE A 97 -9.27 7.81 -0.59
CA PHE A 97 -10.44 8.23 0.16
C PHE A 97 -10.09 9.02 1.42
N GLY A 98 -8.81 9.39 1.58
CA GLY A 98 -8.37 10.16 2.75
C GLY A 98 -8.33 9.37 4.03
N ARG A 99 -8.28 8.05 3.96
CA ARG A 99 -8.25 7.19 5.12
C ARG A 99 -6.82 6.74 5.45
N ASP A 100 -5.93 7.71 5.59
CA ASP A 100 -4.53 7.45 5.94
C ASP A 100 -4.41 6.82 7.32
N ASP A 101 -5.42 7.00 8.16
CA ASP A 101 -5.46 6.44 9.49
C ASP A 101 -5.48 4.91 9.51
N LEU A 102 -5.84 4.30 8.38
CA LEU A 102 -5.94 2.83 8.25
C LEU A 102 -4.77 2.23 7.48
N ILE A 103 -3.81 3.03 7.10
CA ILE A 103 -2.67 2.61 6.27
C ILE A 103 -1.39 2.66 7.08
N ASP A 104 -0.47 1.75 6.81
CA ASP A 104 0.85 1.82 7.43
C ASP A 104 1.49 3.16 7.09
N PRO A 105 1.99 3.90 8.08
CA PRO A 105 2.57 5.23 7.82
C PRO A 105 3.70 5.22 6.80
N ALA A 106 4.54 4.18 6.79
CA ALA A 106 5.62 4.10 5.82
C ALA A 106 5.07 3.91 4.41
N LEU A 107 4.03 3.08 4.28
CA LEU A 107 3.39 2.89 2.98
C LEU A 107 2.67 4.14 2.52
N ALA A 108 2.01 4.84 3.44
CA ALA A 108 1.34 6.09 3.11
C ALA A 108 2.34 7.11 2.56
N GLU A 109 3.54 7.16 3.15
CA GLU A 109 4.57 8.06 2.65
C GLU A 109 5.04 7.65 1.26
N VAL A 110 5.21 6.35 1.01
CA VAL A 110 5.58 5.87 -0.32
C VAL A 110 4.51 6.25 -1.35
N ILE A 111 3.24 6.07 -0.99
CA ILE A 111 2.14 6.47 -1.88
C ILE A 111 2.20 7.97 -2.17
N ASN A 112 2.43 8.77 -1.15
CA ASN A 112 2.56 10.21 -1.31
C ASN A 112 3.71 10.56 -2.25
N MET A 113 4.86 9.89 -2.09
CA MET A 113 6.01 10.12 -2.96
C MET A 113 5.68 9.78 -4.41
N VAL A 114 4.94 8.69 -4.65
CA VAL A 114 4.52 8.33 -5.98
C VAL A 114 3.62 9.41 -6.57
N LYS A 115 2.69 9.92 -5.79
CA LYS A 115 1.77 10.96 -6.26
C LYS A 115 2.50 12.28 -6.50
N GLU A 116 3.57 12.54 -5.79
CA GLU A 116 4.40 13.72 -6.02
C GLU A 116 5.43 13.50 -7.11
N LYS A 117 5.39 12.34 -7.76
CA LYS A 117 6.28 11.97 -8.86
C LYS A 117 7.75 11.94 -8.46
N LYS A 118 8.03 11.53 -7.24
CA LYS A 118 9.41 11.30 -6.81
C LYS A 118 9.98 10.10 -7.57
N SER A 119 11.30 10.10 -7.75
CA SER A 119 11.95 9.02 -8.46
C SER A 119 11.94 7.73 -7.63
N GLN A 120 12.05 6.57 -8.30
CA GLN A 120 12.20 5.32 -7.59
C GLN A 120 13.46 5.30 -6.73
N ARG A 121 14.49 6.00 -7.15
CA ARG A 121 15.72 6.10 -6.37
C ARG A 121 15.46 6.80 -5.03
N GLU A 122 14.65 7.85 -5.03
CA GLU A 122 14.28 8.53 -3.81
C GLU A 122 13.42 7.64 -2.91
N ILE A 123 12.50 6.90 -3.50
CA ILE A 123 11.66 5.96 -2.75
C ILE A 123 12.52 4.85 -2.15
N TYR A 124 13.45 4.32 -2.93
CA TYR A 124 14.36 3.29 -2.46
C TYR A 124 15.16 3.80 -1.25
N LYS A 125 15.68 5.02 -1.33
CA LYS A 125 16.41 5.62 -0.24
C LYS A 125 15.55 5.74 1.01
N PHE A 126 14.31 6.21 0.84
CA PHE A 126 13.38 6.31 1.96
C PHE A 126 13.16 4.96 2.62
N ILE A 127 12.89 3.92 1.83
CA ILE A 127 12.63 2.59 2.37
C ILE A 127 13.84 2.05 3.14
N ASN A 128 15.04 2.29 2.63
CA ASN A 128 16.24 1.84 3.30
C ASN A 128 16.51 2.56 4.60
N GLU A 129 16.11 3.82 4.70
CA GLU A 129 16.41 4.65 5.86
C GLU A 129 15.32 4.64 6.92
N VAL A 130 14.15 4.12 6.60
CA VAL A 130 13.07 4.08 7.58
C VAL A 130 13.44 3.12 8.71
N ASN A 131 13.20 3.60 9.93
CA ASN A 131 13.51 2.83 11.13
C ASN A 131 12.21 2.22 11.66
N PHE A 132 12.12 0.90 11.59
CA PHE A 132 10.93 0.16 12.01
C PHE A 132 11.19 -0.59 13.32
N ASN A 133 11.04 0.09 14.40
CA ASN A 133 11.18 -0.56 15.70
C ASN A 133 9.83 -0.88 16.31
#